data_d0152b489c8b17ada9777ba5a5307401
#
_entry.id   d0152b489c8b17ada9777ba5a5307401
#
_cell.length_a   1.000
_cell.length_b   1.000
_cell.length_c   1.000
_cell.angle_alpha   90.00
_cell.angle_beta   90.00
_cell.angle_gamma   90.00
#
_symmetry.space_group_name_H-M   'P 1'
#
loop_
_entity.id
_entity.type
_entity.pdbx_description
1 polymer ?
#
loop_
_entity_poly.entity_id
_entity_poly.type
_entity_poly.pdbx_seq_one_letter_code
_entity_poly.pdbx_strand_id
1 'polypeptide(L)'
;MTLFDLRKLLDEIVDPSNNHTLKENNAIKHLAYNDETGVVTLIVQIESLEPEFEKQLQRKIAEVVKIKAGYKGLKLLMEEAKVAKSITKKNAIFIGVISGKGGVGKSSVAANIAYRMMKRNLKVGIIDADIYGSSMPTILGMKHESPRYNAERKILPLHAMNMEVISTEFFTNESQPVIWRGAMLNSMLNHFFYDVKWADDTDFIIIDFPPGTGDITLDVKSIVPETKMILVTTPH
;
A
#
# COMPACT_ATOMS: atom_id res chain seq x y z
N MET A 1 1.29 -37.89 -15.93
CA MET A 1 0.42 -37.09 -15.04
C MET A 1 -0.07 -35.88 -15.80
N THR A 2 -1.33 -35.53 -15.72
CA THR A 2 -1.88 -34.33 -16.41
C THR A 2 -1.58 -33.05 -15.63
N LEU A 3 -1.67 -31.89 -16.29
CA LEU A 3 -1.57 -30.60 -15.60
C LEU A 3 -2.66 -30.43 -14.51
N PHE A 4 -3.82 -31.04 -14.72
CA PHE A 4 -4.90 -31.03 -13.76
C PHE A 4 -4.55 -31.80 -12.48
N ASP A 5 -3.89 -32.96 -12.64
CA ASP A 5 -3.43 -33.75 -11.49
C ASP A 5 -2.30 -33.04 -10.74
N LEU A 6 -1.36 -32.43 -11.49
CA LEU A 6 -0.31 -31.60 -10.91
C LEU A 6 -0.90 -30.42 -10.11
N ARG A 7 -1.92 -29.75 -10.67
CA ARG A 7 -2.60 -28.64 -9.98
C ARG A 7 -3.16 -29.06 -8.64
N LYS A 8 -3.81 -30.22 -8.56
CA LYS A 8 -4.35 -30.74 -7.29
C LYS A 8 -3.26 -30.96 -6.25
N LEU A 9 -2.12 -31.54 -6.65
CA LEU A 9 -1.00 -31.76 -5.74
C LEU A 9 -0.37 -30.45 -5.24
N LEU A 10 -0.28 -29.45 -6.12
CA LEU A 10 0.23 -28.14 -5.75
C LEU A 10 -0.74 -27.38 -4.83
N ASP A 11 -2.04 -27.52 -5.06
CA ASP A 11 -3.10 -26.88 -4.27
C ASP A 11 -3.08 -27.32 -2.79
N GLU A 12 -2.58 -28.53 -2.48
CA GLU A 12 -2.45 -29.08 -1.12
C GLU A 12 -1.20 -28.58 -0.37
N ILE A 13 -0.26 -27.92 -1.04
CA ILE A 13 0.94 -27.41 -0.40
C ILE A 13 0.56 -26.28 0.57
N VAL A 14 1.04 -26.38 1.80
CA VAL A 14 0.85 -25.36 2.83
C VAL A 14 1.93 -24.30 2.72
N ASP A 15 1.50 -23.04 2.60
CA ASP A 15 2.35 -21.86 2.67
C ASP A 15 2.88 -21.69 4.10
N PRO A 16 4.21 -21.71 4.32
CA PRO A 16 4.79 -21.60 5.64
C PRO A 16 4.63 -20.22 6.29
N SER A 17 4.26 -19.19 5.52
CA SER A 17 4.09 -17.83 6.05
C SER A 17 2.79 -17.63 6.83
N ASN A 18 1.73 -18.38 6.48
CA ASN A 18 0.40 -18.21 7.07
C ASN A 18 -0.33 -19.53 7.42
N ASN A 19 0.31 -20.68 7.18
CA ASN A 19 -0.23 -22.02 7.43
C ASN A 19 -1.54 -22.37 6.65
N HIS A 20 -1.83 -21.66 5.57
CA HIS A 20 -2.91 -21.99 4.65
C HIS A 20 -2.37 -22.72 3.42
N THR A 21 -3.22 -23.53 2.78
CA THR A 21 -2.86 -24.19 1.53
C THR A 21 -2.80 -23.20 0.37
N LEU A 22 -2.01 -23.52 -0.68
CA LEU A 22 -1.98 -22.69 -1.90
C LEU A 22 -3.37 -22.59 -2.57
N LYS A 23 -4.24 -23.56 -2.34
CA LYS A 23 -5.64 -23.50 -2.77
C LYS A 23 -6.46 -22.49 -1.99
N GLU A 24 -6.39 -22.52 -0.66
CA GLU A 24 -7.12 -21.58 0.21
C GLU A 24 -6.71 -20.12 -0.06
N ASN A 25 -5.42 -19.88 -0.30
CA ASN A 25 -4.89 -18.56 -0.66
C ASN A 25 -5.15 -18.18 -2.13
N ASN A 26 -5.73 -19.07 -2.94
CA ASN A 26 -5.79 -18.94 -4.39
C ASN A 26 -4.43 -18.49 -4.97
N ALA A 27 -3.34 -19.08 -4.48
CA ALA A 27 -1.98 -18.64 -4.67
C ALA A 27 -1.44 -18.93 -6.08
N ILE A 28 -1.88 -19.99 -6.73
CA ILE A 28 -1.40 -20.38 -8.07
C ILE A 28 -2.09 -19.53 -9.14
N LYS A 29 -1.36 -18.59 -9.72
CA LYS A 29 -1.87 -17.66 -10.73
C LYS A 29 -1.69 -18.16 -12.16
N HIS A 30 -0.60 -18.90 -12.38
CA HIS A 30 -0.33 -19.48 -13.69
C HIS A 30 0.29 -20.87 -13.55
N LEU A 31 -0.15 -21.82 -14.35
CA LEU A 31 0.42 -23.15 -14.46
C LEU A 31 0.37 -23.56 -15.93
N ALA A 32 1.53 -23.75 -16.52
CA ALA A 32 1.68 -24.19 -17.91
C ALA A 32 2.78 -25.24 -18.04
N TYR A 33 2.68 -26.08 -19.06
CA TYR A 33 3.69 -27.05 -19.42
C TYR A 33 4.10 -26.86 -20.87
N ASN A 34 5.37 -26.89 -21.13
CA ASN A 34 5.91 -26.85 -22.48
C ASN A 34 6.38 -28.25 -22.87
N ASP A 35 5.70 -28.85 -23.84
CA ASP A 35 5.96 -30.21 -24.30
C ASP A 35 7.36 -30.38 -24.96
N GLU A 36 7.86 -29.35 -25.63
CA GLU A 36 9.14 -29.38 -26.31
C GLU A 36 10.32 -29.40 -25.32
N THR A 37 10.21 -28.60 -24.25
CA THR A 37 11.30 -28.47 -23.25
C THR A 37 11.11 -29.39 -22.03
N GLY A 38 9.92 -29.91 -21.82
CA GLY A 38 9.56 -30.70 -20.65
C GLY A 38 9.52 -29.89 -19.35
N VAL A 39 9.37 -28.56 -19.46
CA VAL A 39 9.42 -27.61 -18.33
C VAL A 39 8.04 -27.14 -17.95
N VAL A 40 7.74 -27.22 -16.65
CA VAL A 40 6.55 -26.59 -16.04
C VAL A 40 6.88 -25.15 -15.70
N THR A 41 6.03 -24.22 -16.12
CA THR A 41 6.08 -22.81 -15.69
C THR A 41 4.97 -22.59 -14.65
N LEU A 42 5.35 -22.10 -13.47
CA LEU A 42 4.46 -21.87 -12.33
C LEU A 42 4.67 -20.46 -11.79
N ILE A 43 3.59 -19.70 -11.64
CA ILE A 43 3.56 -18.40 -10.94
C ILE A 43 2.72 -18.57 -9.69
N VAL A 44 3.34 -18.30 -8.54
CA VAL A 44 2.70 -18.42 -7.22
C VAL A 44 2.77 -17.08 -6.52
N GLN A 45 1.62 -16.59 -6.05
CA GLN A 45 1.55 -15.44 -5.16
C GLN A 45 1.49 -15.89 -3.72
N ILE A 46 2.40 -15.39 -2.88
CA ILE A 46 2.50 -15.72 -1.46
C ILE A 46 2.43 -14.44 -0.62
N GLU A 47 2.02 -14.57 0.63
CA GLU A 47 1.78 -13.44 1.52
C GLU A 47 3.06 -12.72 1.95
N SER A 48 4.17 -13.44 2.03
CA SER A 48 5.49 -12.90 2.39
C SER A 48 6.61 -13.55 1.59
N LEU A 49 7.48 -12.72 1.02
CA LEU A 49 8.73 -13.12 0.34
C LEU A 49 9.94 -13.15 1.31
N GLU A 50 9.72 -13.34 2.62
CA GLU A 50 10.85 -13.54 3.53
C GLU A 50 11.70 -14.73 3.06
N PRO A 51 13.05 -14.60 3.03
CA PRO A 51 13.93 -15.59 2.39
C PRO A 51 13.81 -17.01 2.96
N GLU A 52 13.38 -17.13 4.21
CA GLU A 52 13.20 -18.42 4.86
C GLU A 52 11.95 -19.13 4.36
N PHE A 53 10.81 -18.43 4.28
CA PHE A 53 9.55 -18.97 3.80
C PHE A 53 9.61 -19.25 2.29
N GLU A 54 10.24 -18.34 1.52
CA GLU A 54 10.46 -18.53 0.10
C GLU A 54 11.22 -19.82 -0.20
N LYS A 55 12.36 -20.06 0.46
CA LYS A 55 13.16 -21.27 0.27
C LYS A 55 12.41 -22.55 0.65
N GLN A 56 11.65 -22.52 1.76
CA GLN A 56 10.85 -23.67 2.18
C GLN A 56 9.78 -24.02 1.15
N LEU A 57 9.06 -23.03 0.66
CA LEU A 57 8.00 -23.22 -0.32
C LEU A 57 8.55 -23.64 -1.68
N GLN A 58 9.67 -23.05 -2.13
CA GLN A 58 10.38 -23.49 -3.34
C GLN A 58 10.75 -24.96 -3.30
N ARG A 59 11.27 -25.45 -2.16
CA ARG A 59 11.62 -26.86 -1.99
C ARG A 59 10.40 -27.77 -2.09
N LYS A 60 9.31 -27.43 -1.41
CA LYS A 60 8.06 -28.20 -1.45
C LYS A 60 7.48 -28.28 -2.86
N ILE A 61 7.44 -27.14 -3.57
CA ILE A 61 6.95 -27.08 -4.95
C ILE A 61 7.86 -27.88 -5.89
N ALA A 62 9.19 -27.75 -5.76
CA ALA A 62 10.13 -28.49 -6.58
C ALA A 62 10.03 -30.00 -6.36
N GLU A 63 9.83 -30.45 -5.13
CA GLU A 63 9.58 -31.85 -4.78
C GLU A 63 8.33 -32.39 -5.47
N VAL A 64 7.22 -31.66 -5.37
CA VAL A 64 5.96 -32.06 -6.00
C VAL A 64 6.11 -32.13 -7.54
N VAL A 65 6.68 -31.13 -8.17
CA VAL A 65 6.80 -31.06 -9.63
C VAL A 65 7.79 -32.10 -10.17
N LYS A 66 8.98 -32.23 -9.57
CA LYS A 66 10.05 -33.07 -10.10
C LYS A 66 9.96 -34.52 -9.63
N ILE A 67 9.66 -34.74 -8.34
CA ILE A 67 9.70 -36.09 -7.74
C ILE A 67 8.33 -36.76 -7.85
N LYS A 68 7.26 -36.10 -7.37
CA LYS A 68 5.92 -36.72 -7.35
C LYS A 68 5.27 -36.75 -8.76
N ALA A 69 5.40 -35.65 -9.52
CA ALA A 69 4.79 -35.50 -10.82
C ALA A 69 5.69 -35.93 -12.00
N GLY A 70 7.00 -36.06 -11.80
CA GLY A 70 7.95 -36.57 -12.78
C GLY A 70 8.30 -35.62 -13.92
N TYR A 71 8.07 -34.30 -13.79
CA TYR A 71 8.43 -33.31 -14.82
C TYR A 71 9.93 -33.03 -14.82
N LYS A 72 10.52 -32.80 -16.01
CA LYS A 72 11.97 -32.62 -16.20
C LYS A 72 12.48 -31.29 -15.63
N GLY A 73 11.67 -30.23 -15.67
CA GLY A 73 12.08 -28.91 -15.25
C GLY A 73 10.95 -28.09 -14.62
N LEU A 74 11.32 -27.10 -13.82
CA LEU A 74 10.42 -26.14 -13.20
C LEU A 74 10.98 -24.73 -13.35
N LYS A 75 10.21 -23.83 -13.98
CA LYS A 75 10.41 -22.40 -13.95
C LYS A 75 9.40 -21.83 -12.97
N LEU A 76 9.88 -21.51 -11.75
CA LEU A 76 9.06 -20.98 -10.68
C LEU A 76 9.28 -19.47 -10.57
N LEU A 77 8.22 -18.70 -10.63
CA LEU A 77 8.17 -17.28 -10.27
C LEU A 77 7.31 -17.15 -9.04
N MET A 78 7.86 -16.56 -7.98
CA MET A 78 7.13 -16.25 -6.77
C MET A 78 6.96 -14.74 -6.69
N GLU A 79 5.73 -14.31 -6.48
CA GLU A 79 5.35 -12.92 -6.35
C GLU A 79 4.73 -12.72 -4.99
N GLU A 80 5.02 -11.60 -4.35
CA GLU A 80 4.30 -11.25 -3.13
C GLU A 80 2.84 -10.98 -3.47
N ALA A 81 1.94 -11.72 -2.83
CA ALA A 81 0.52 -11.45 -2.97
C ALA A 81 0.31 -10.02 -2.50
N LYS A 82 -0.19 -9.17 -3.39
CA LYS A 82 -0.83 -7.95 -2.94
C LYS A 82 -2.03 -8.41 -2.12
N VAL A 83 -1.80 -8.68 -0.82
CA VAL A 83 -2.90 -8.86 0.11
C VAL A 83 -3.78 -7.66 -0.14
N ALA A 84 -5.05 -7.87 -0.41
CA ALA A 84 -6.00 -6.78 -0.46
C ALA A 84 -6.11 -6.24 0.97
N LYS A 85 -5.06 -5.51 1.39
CA LYS A 85 -5.03 -4.82 2.68
C LYS A 85 -6.27 -3.96 2.67
N SER A 86 -7.19 -4.24 3.56
CA SER A 86 -8.32 -3.34 3.72
C SER A 86 -7.79 -2.04 4.31
N ILE A 87 -8.18 -0.92 3.70
CA ILE A 87 -7.86 0.40 4.27
C ILE A 87 -8.24 0.42 5.75
N THR A 88 -7.38 1.02 6.58
CA THR A 88 -7.57 1.04 8.05
C THR A 88 -8.80 1.83 8.48
N LYS A 89 -9.34 2.70 7.62
CA LYS A 89 -10.53 3.52 7.94
C LYS A 89 -11.58 3.45 6.83
N LYS A 90 -12.35 2.37 6.79
CA LYS A 90 -13.40 2.14 5.77
C LYS A 90 -14.59 3.10 5.84
N ASN A 91 -14.90 3.61 7.03
CA ASN A 91 -16.10 4.40 7.27
C ASN A 91 -15.87 5.93 7.19
N ALA A 92 -14.62 6.39 6.98
CA ALA A 92 -14.35 7.80 6.78
C ALA A 92 -14.63 8.23 5.34
N ILE A 93 -15.03 9.48 5.17
CA ILE A 93 -15.15 10.10 3.85
C ILE A 93 -13.79 10.67 3.46
N PHE A 94 -13.26 10.22 2.34
CA PHE A 94 -11.98 10.70 1.79
C PHE A 94 -12.21 11.87 0.83
N ILE A 95 -11.48 12.96 1.05
CA ILE A 95 -11.52 14.16 0.21
C ILE A 95 -10.10 14.48 -0.25
N GLY A 96 -9.84 14.32 -1.53
CA GLY A 96 -8.56 14.65 -2.16
C GLY A 96 -8.53 16.08 -2.67
N VAL A 97 -7.49 16.83 -2.35
CA VAL A 97 -7.24 18.18 -2.85
C VAL A 97 -6.12 18.11 -3.88
N ILE A 98 -6.44 18.45 -5.12
CA ILE A 98 -5.55 18.35 -6.28
C ILE A 98 -5.35 19.71 -6.95
N SER A 99 -4.28 19.86 -7.71
CA SER A 99 -4.04 21.05 -8.55
C SER A 99 -3.25 20.67 -9.80
N GLY A 100 -3.48 21.38 -10.90
CA GLY A 100 -2.72 21.21 -12.14
C GLY A 100 -1.33 21.82 -12.10
N LYS A 101 -1.08 22.78 -11.20
CA LYS A 101 0.19 23.52 -11.05
C LYS A 101 0.59 23.61 -9.59
N GLY A 102 1.91 23.72 -9.34
CA GLY A 102 2.45 24.10 -8.03
C GLY A 102 2.16 25.57 -7.69
N GLY A 103 2.13 25.91 -6.41
CA GLY A 103 2.02 27.29 -5.94
C GLY A 103 0.61 27.91 -5.98
N VAL A 104 -0.43 27.17 -6.36
CA VAL A 104 -1.82 27.67 -6.40
C VAL A 104 -2.53 27.71 -5.04
N GLY A 105 -1.83 27.32 -3.96
CA GLY A 105 -2.41 27.30 -2.62
C GLY A 105 -3.13 26.00 -2.26
N LYS A 106 -2.89 24.90 -2.97
CA LYS A 106 -3.51 23.59 -2.76
C LYS A 106 -3.46 23.14 -1.29
N SER A 107 -2.26 23.06 -0.70
CA SER A 107 -2.05 22.63 0.69
C SER A 107 -2.70 23.58 1.69
N SER A 108 -2.68 24.89 1.43
CA SER A 108 -3.40 25.88 2.24
C SER A 108 -4.91 25.66 2.19
N VAL A 109 -5.48 25.32 1.03
CA VAL A 109 -6.89 24.97 0.88
C VAL A 109 -7.21 23.69 1.64
N ALA A 110 -6.38 22.64 1.51
CA ALA A 110 -6.55 21.38 2.22
C ALA A 110 -6.55 21.58 3.75
N ALA A 111 -5.56 22.31 4.27
CA ALA A 111 -5.46 22.64 5.69
C ALA A 111 -6.67 23.45 6.19
N ASN A 112 -7.13 24.44 5.42
CA ASN A 112 -8.28 25.26 5.78
C ASN A 112 -9.59 24.48 5.78
N ILE A 113 -9.77 23.54 4.83
CA ILE A 113 -10.95 22.66 4.80
C ILE A 113 -10.93 21.79 6.06
N ALA A 114 -9.82 21.13 6.35
CA ALA A 114 -9.67 20.29 7.54
C ALA A 114 -9.94 21.08 8.83
N TYR A 115 -9.33 22.25 8.95
CA TYR A 115 -9.54 23.15 10.09
C TYR A 115 -11.00 23.58 10.26
N ARG A 116 -11.69 23.96 9.19
CA ARG A 116 -13.11 24.35 9.22
C ARG A 116 -14.02 23.19 9.60
N MET A 117 -13.73 21.98 9.16
CA MET A 117 -14.45 20.78 9.55
C MET A 117 -14.24 20.48 11.04
N MET A 118 -13.01 20.53 11.53
CA MET A 118 -12.66 20.36 12.93
C MET A 118 -13.38 21.41 13.81
N LYS A 119 -13.45 22.68 13.39
CA LYS A 119 -14.20 23.73 14.09
C LYS A 119 -15.71 23.48 14.15
N ARG A 120 -16.24 22.58 13.33
CA ARG A 120 -17.63 22.11 13.39
C ARG A 120 -17.78 20.81 14.18
N ASN A 121 -16.80 20.47 15.01
CA ASN A 121 -16.72 19.27 15.82
C ASN A 121 -16.70 17.95 15.02
N LEU A 122 -16.31 18.00 13.73
CA LEU A 122 -16.04 16.81 12.94
C LEU A 122 -14.64 16.29 13.26
N LYS A 123 -14.47 14.99 13.27
CA LYS A 123 -13.17 14.34 13.47
C LYS A 123 -12.46 14.20 12.14
N VAL A 124 -11.28 14.78 12.03
CA VAL A 124 -10.58 14.94 10.76
C VAL A 124 -9.16 14.38 10.86
N GLY A 125 -8.82 13.53 9.89
CA GLY A 125 -7.47 13.12 9.57
C GLY A 125 -6.95 13.86 8.34
N ILE A 126 -5.63 14.05 8.26
CA ILE A 126 -4.94 14.64 7.11
C ILE A 126 -3.85 13.71 6.65
N ILE A 127 -3.82 13.40 5.36
CA ILE A 127 -2.72 12.73 4.68
C ILE A 127 -2.02 13.76 3.78
N ASP A 128 -0.78 14.09 4.10
CA ASP A 128 0.09 14.86 3.21
C ASP A 128 0.83 13.89 2.28
N ALA A 129 0.35 13.79 1.06
CA ALA A 129 0.88 12.93 0.02
C ALA A 129 1.83 13.68 -0.96
N ASP A 130 2.12 14.97 -0.72
CA ASP A 130 3.08 15.74 -1.51
C ASP A 130 4.51 15.49 -1.00
N ILE A 131 5.09 14.42 -1.47
CA ILE A 131 6.39 13.91 -0.99
C ILE A 131 7.55 14.85 -1.32
N TYR A 132 7.45 15.57 -2.43
CA TYR A 132 8.51 16.49 -2.88
C TYR A 132 8.36 17.90 -2.33
N GLY A 133 7.18 18.27 -1.89
CA GLY A 133 6.83 19.59 -1.41
C GLY A 133 5.97 19.55 -0.16
N SER A 134 6.22 18.56 0.72
CA SER A 134 5.51 18.44 1.99
C SER A 134 5.49 19.79 2.70
N SER A 135 4.32 20.29 2.98
CA SER A 135 4.15 21.61 3.60
C SER A 135 3.10 21.59 4.72
N MET A 136 2.37 20.50 4.85
CA MET A 136 1.28 20.39 5.81
C MET A 136 1.75 20.53 7.26
N PRO A 137 2.86 19.90 7.70
CA PRO A 137 3.39 20.10 9.06
C PRO A 137 3.72 21.58 9.34
N THR A 138 4.37 22.25 8.39
CA THR A 138 4.70 23.69 8.50
C THR A 138 3.44 24.56 8.58
N ILE A 139 2.43 24.32 7.70
CA ILE A 139 1.16 25.07 7.69
C ILE A 139 0.41 24.92 9.02
N LEU A 140 0.46 23.74 9.62
CA LEU A 140 -0.21 23.42 10.87
C LEU A 140 0.62 23.79 12.12
N GLY A 141 1.83 24.34 11.94
CA GLY A 141 2.73 24.74 13.05
C GLY A 141 3.25 23.54 13.85
N MET A 142 3.38 22.38 13.21
CA MET A 142 3.87 21.16 13.85
C MET A 142 5.40 21.18 13.93
N LYS A 143 5.94 20.61 15.01
CA LYS A 143 7.36 20.31 15.10
C LYS A 143 7.66 19.02 14.35
N HIS A 144 8.90 18.89 13.89
CA HIS A 144 9.36 17.64 13.30
C HIS A 144 9.45 16.56 14.39
N GLU A 145 8.54 15.60 14.33
CA GLU A 145 8.52 14.44 15.22
C GLU A 145 8.28 13.19 14.37
N SER A 146 8.95 12.08 14.72
CA SER A 146 8.70 10.81 14.06
C SER A 146 7.47 10.14 14.66
N PRO A 147 6.57 9.58 13.83
CA PRO A 147 5.41 8.84 14.31
C PRO A 147 5.83 7.62 15.14
N ARG A 148 5.01 7.28 16.12
CA ARG A 148 5.19 6.06 16.94
C ARG A 148 4.39 4.93 16.33
N TYR A 149 4.75 3.71 16.74
CA TYR A 149 4.02 2.49 16.36
C TYR A 149 3.34 1.91 17.59
N ASN A 150 2.13 1.38 17.40
CA ASN A 150 1.44 0.62 18.44
C ASN A 150 1.94 -0.84 18.51
N ALA A 151 1.39 -1.64 19.44
CA ALA A 151 1.75 -3.06 19.60
C ALA A 151 1.47 -3.92 18.34
N GLU A 152 0.53 -3.50 17.50
CA GLU A 152 0.16 -4.15 16.23
C GLU A 152 1.01 -3.65 15.04
N ARG A 153 2.09 -2.89 15.32
CA ARG A 153 2.96 -2.25 14.32
C ARG A 153 2.22 -1.26 13.40
N LYS A 154 1.08 -0.71 13.83
CA LYS A 154 0.39 0.36 13.12
C LYS A 154 0.99 1.71 13.46
N ILE A 155 1.07 2.59 12.46
CA ILE A 155 1.57 3.97 12.60
C ILE A 155 0.53 4.78 13.35
N LEU A 156 0.92 5.43 14.43
CA LEU A 156 0.07 6.38 15.14
C LEU A 156 0.26 7.77 14.51
N PRO A 157 -0.81 8.40 13.98
CA PRO A 157 -0.68 9.74 13.41
C PRO A 157 -0.29 10.75 14.48
N LEU A 158 0.39 11.82 14.08
CA LEU A 158 0.65 12.97 14.94
C LEU A 158 -0.61 13.85 15.03
N HIS A 159 -0.63 14.77 15.99
CA HIS A 159 -1.80 15.61 16.24
C HIS A 159 -1.48 17.09 16.10
N ALA A 160 -2.32 17.82 15.39
CA ALA A 160 -2.34 19.28 15.34
C ALA A 160 -3.77 19.80 15.50
N MET A 161 -4.00 20.73 16.42
CA MET A 161 -5.31 21.39 16.61
C MET A 161 -6.51 20.42 16.71
N ASN A 162 -6.36 19.27 17.35
CA ASN A 162 -7.35 18.18 17.42
C ASN A 162 -7.63 17.46 16.08
N MET A 163 -6.73 17.56 15.12
CA MET A 163 -6.73 16.76 13.87
C MET A 163 -5.59 15.76 13.92
N GLU A 164 -5.81 14.60 13.33
CA GLU A 164 -4.78 13.58 13.12
C GLU A 164 -4.03 13.88 11.84
N VAL A 165 -2.71 13.80 11.84
CA VAL A 165 -1.88 14.16 10.66
C VAL A 165 -0.84 13.10 10.41
N ILE A 166 -0.74 12.67 9.15
CA ILE A 166 0.38 11.89 8.65
C ILE A 166 0.99 12.60 7.44
N SER A 167 2.31 12.71 7.41
CA SER A 167 3.06 13.33 6.32
C SER A 167 4.31 12.54 6.04
N THR A 168 4.75 12.53 4.80
CA THR A 168 6.03 11.95 4.40
C THR A 168 7.21 12.63 5.09
N GLU A 169 7.10 13.90 5.42
CA GLU A 169 8.11 14.67 6.15
C GLU A 169 8.47 14.02 7.49
N PHE A 170 7.52 13.38 8.17
CA PHE A 170 7.76 12.73 9.46
C PHE A 170 8.68 11.50 9.39
N PHE A 171 8.93 10.97 8.19
CA PHE A 171 9.78 9.81 7.95
C PHE A 171 11.12 10.16 7.31
N THR A 172 11.37 11.45 7.09
CA THR A 172 12.65 11.94 6.58
C THR A 172 13.53 12.41 7.73
N ASN A 173 14.82 12.04 7.72
CA ASN A 173 15.79 12.60 8.65
C ASN A 173 16.30 13.93 8.09
N GLU A 174 16.30 14.98 8.90
CA GLU A 174 16.86 16.30 8.52
C GLU A 174 18.32 16.26 8.02
N SER A 175 19.06 15.22 8.42
CA SER A 175 20.48 15.07 8.12
C SER A 175 20.81 14.27 6.86
N GLN A 176 19.82 13.61 6.24
CA GLN A 176 20.02 12.81 5.01
C GLN A 176 18.85 13.00 4.05
N PRO A 177 19.08 13.64 2.89
CA PRO A 177 18.07 13.72 1.86
C PRO A 177 17.77 12.30 1.33
N VAL A 178 16.58 11.79 1.63
CA VAL A 178 16.13 10.53 1.08
C VAL A 178 15.70 10.77 -0.38
N ILE A 179 16.41 10.16 -1.31
CA ILE A 179 15.99 10.19 -2.73
C ILE A 179 14.86 9.17 -2.88
N TRP A 180 13.63 9.64 -2.85
CA TRP A 180 12.44 8.83 -3.09
C TRP A 180 12.39 8.45 -4.59
N ARG A 181 12.44 7.16 -4.89
CA ARG A 181 12.19 6.64 -6.24
C ARG A 181 10.76 6.09 -6.31
N GLY A 182 10.15 6.13 -7.50
CA GLY A 182 8.73 5.82 -7.70
C GLY A 182 8.17 4.61 -6.91
N ALA A 183 8.87 3.48 -6.87
CA ALA A 183 8.43 2.30 -6.12
C ALA A 183 8.38 2.53 -4.59
N MET A 184 9.29 3.35 -4.04
CA MET A 184 9.28 3.70 -2.60
C MET A 184 8.15 4.66 -2.27
N LEU A 185 7.77 5.54 -3.21
CA LEU A 185 6.66 6.48 -3.06
C LEU A 185 5.33 5.73 -2.93
N ASN A 186 5.09 4.79 -3.83
CA ASN A 186 3.89 3.95 -3.79
C ASN A 186 3.83 3.10 -2.52
N SER A 187 4.98 2.61 -2.05
CA SER A 187 5.06 1.89 -0.78
C SER A 187 4.66 2.77 0.41
N MET A 188 5.17 4.02 0.46
CA MET A 188 4.83 4.96 1.53
C MET A 188 3.34 5.32 1.54
N LEU A 189 2.76 5.60 0.37
CA LEU A 189 1.33 5.86 0.26
C LEU A 189 0.50 4.66 0.73
N ASN A 190 0.88 3.45 0.34
CA ASN A 190 0.23 2.24 0.83
C ASN A 190 0.24 2.18 2.38
N HIS A 191 1.37 2.52 3.01
CA HIS A 191 1.44 2.59 4.48
C HIS A 191 0.46 3.61 5.06
N PHE A 192 0.24 4.76 4.42
CA PHE A 192 -0.71 5.76 4.91
C PHE A 192 -2.16 5.28 4.89
N PHE A 193 -2.54 4.47 3.91
CA PHE A 193 -3.91 3.95 3.81
C PHE A 193 -4.13 2.65 4.59
N TYR A 194 -3.09 1.81 4.72
CA TYR A 194 -3.25 0.46 5.25
C TYR A 194 -2.66 0.28 6.65
N ASP A 195 -1.71 1.12 7.05
CA ASP A 195 -0.96 0.91 8.28
C ASP A 195 -1.07 2.06 9.29
N VAL A 196 -1.73 3.18 8.95
CA VAL A 196 -2.03 4.25 9.92
C VAL A 196 -3.26 3.88 10.75
N LYS A 197 -3.13 3.90 12.08
CA LYS A 197 -4.24 3.68 13.01
C LYS A 197 -4.91 5.02 13.31
N TRP A 198 -5.87 5.38 12.47
CA TRP A 198 -6.76 6.51 12.72
C TRP A 198 -7.67 6.24 13.92
N ALA A 199 -8.14 7.28 14.61
CA ALA A 199 -9.14 7.16 15.67
C ALA A 199 -10.43 6.53 15.12
N ASP A 200 -11.12 5.76 15.96
CA ASP A 200 -12.31 5.03 15.52
C ASP A 200 -13.46 5.97 15.14
N ASP A 201 -13.48 7.18 15.68
CA ASP A 201 -14.46 8.23 15.42
C ASP A 201 -14.04 9.24 14.33
N THR A 202 -12.95 8.99 13.57
CA THR A 202 -12.55 9.86 12.46
C THR A 202 -13.60 9.82 11.36
N ASP A 203 -14.22 10.97 11.04
CA ASP A 203 -15.30 11.12 10.07
C ASP A 203 -14.77 11.36 8.65
N PHE A 204 -13.69 12.16 8.54
CA PHE A 204 -13.14 12.62 7.27
C PHE A 204 -11.63 12.46 7.23
N ILE A 205 -11.11 12.15 6.06
CA ILE A 205 -9.67 12.16 5.78
C ILE A 205 -9.42 13.06 4.58
N ILE A 206 -8.71 14.15 4.80
CA ILE A 206 -8.30 15.09 3.75
C ILE A 206 -6.94 14.64 3.22
N ILE A 207 -6.83 14.50 1.89
CA ILE A 207 -5.59 14.11 1.23
C ILE A 207 -5.07 15.30 0.46
N ASP A 208 -3.88 15.79 0.82
CA ASP A 208 -3.15 16.81 0.06
C ASP A 208 -2.25 16.13 -0.96
N PHE A 209 -2.62 16.20 -2.24
CA PHE A 209 -1.89 15.56 -3.33
C PHE A 209 -0.70 16.39 -3.81
N PRO A 210 0.33 15.78 -4.44
CA PRO A 210 1.33 16.55 -5.18
C PRO A 210 0.69 17.33 -6.34
N PRO A 211 1.31 18.42 -6.81
CA PRO A 211 0.83 19.13 -7.98
C PRO A 211 0.94 18.27 -9.24
N GLY A 212 0.00 18.48 -10.18
CA GLY A 212 -0.09 17.73 -11.42
C GLY A 212 -1.10 16.58 -11.37
N THR A 213 -1.21 15.85 -12.46
CA THR A 213 -2.15 14.72 -12.65
C THR A 213 -1.44 13.37 -12.63
N GLY A 214 -0.37 13.28 -11.83
CA GLY A 214 0.54 12.13 -11.83
C GLY A 214 -0.05 10.84 -11.26
N ASP A 215 0.77 9.80 -11.31
CA ASP A 215 0.43 8.41 -10.92
C ASP A 215 -0.13 8.31 -9.50
N ILE A 216 0.33 9.18 -8.57
CA ILE A 216 -0.12 9.20 -7.16
C ILE A 216 -1.65 9.39 -7.04
N THR A 217 -2.24 10.26 -7.86
CA THR A 217 -3.69 10.48 -7.84
C THR A 217 -4.45 9.26 -8.31
N LEU A 218 -3.94 8.56 -9.32
CA LEU A 218 -4.52 7.32 -9.84
C LEU A 218 -4.36 6.17 -8.83
N ASP A 219 -3.19 6.07 -8.20
CA ASP A 219 -2.92 5.07 -7.17
C ASP A 219 -3.87 5.21 -5.98
N VAL A 220 -4.05 6.44 -5.46
CA VAL A 220 -5.01 6.70 -4.37
C VAL A 220 -6.43 6.38 -4.80
N LYS A 221 -6.83 6.75 -6.03
CA LYS A 221 -8.14 6.39 -6.58
C LYS A 221 -8.34 4.88 -6.70
N SER A 222 -7.29 4.12 -6.96
CA SER A 222 -7.36 2.65 -6.98
C SER A 222 -7.52 2.06 -5.57
N ILE A 223 -6.92 2.70 -4.56
CA ILE A 223 -7.02 2.29 -3.15
C ILE A 223 -8.39 2.67 -2.55
N VAL A 224 -8.84 3.91 -2.81
CA VAL A 224 -10.10 4.46 -2.31
C VAL A 224 -10.90 5.07 -3.47
N PRO A 225 -11.65 4.26 -4.25
CA PRO A 225 -12.40 4.73 -5.42
C PRO A 225 -13.41 5.84 -5.11
N GLU A 226 -13.99 5.81 -3.90
CA GLU A 226 -15.02 6.76 -3.44
C GLU A 226 -14.46 8.14 -3.04
N THR A 227 -13.13 8.36 -3.13
CA THR A 227 -12.51 9.66 -2.79
C THR A 227 -13.16 10.79 -3.58
N LYS A 228 -13.69 11.80 -2.89
CA LYS A 228 -14.18 13.03 -3.50
C LYS A 228 -13.01 13.95 -3.83
N MET A 229 -13.02 14.59 -4.98
CA MET A 229 -11.91 15.43 -5.44
C MET A 229 -12.28 16.90 -5.48
N ILE A 230 -11.39 17.73 -4.93
CA ILE A 230 -11.46 19.20 -5.00
C ILE A 230 -10.28 19.68 -5.85
N LEU A 231 -10.57 20.31 -6.97
CA LEU A 231 -9.56 20.91 -7.84
C LEU A 231 -9.32 22.37 -7.44
N VAL A 232 -8.07 22.69 -7.10
CA VAL A 232 -7.61 24.05 -6.83
C VAL A 232 -6.88 24.58 -8.05
N THR A 233 -7.31 25.72 -8.53
CA THR A 233 -6.71 26.40 -9.70
C THR A 233 -6.72 27.91 -9.53
N THR A 234 -5.84 28.57 -10.26
CA THR A 234 -5.81 30.04 -10.39
C THR A 234 -6.16 30.43 -11.83
N PRO A 235 -6.72 31.60 -12.07
CA PRO A 235 -7.13 32.03 -13.41
C PRO A 235 -5.96 32.34 -14.37
N HIS A 236 -4.72 32.07 -13.97
CA HIS A 236 -3.50 32.36 -14.77
C HIS A 236 -2.76 31.11 -15.17
#